data_630230ad89d24fd3ca2c99a88dedc257
#
_entry.id   630230ad89d24fd3ca2c99a88dedc257
#
_cell.length_a   1.000
_cell.length_b   1.000
_cell.length_c   1.000
_cell.angle_alpha   90.00
_cell.angle_beta   90.00
_cell.angle_gamma   90.00
#
_symmetry.space_group_name_H-M   'P 1'
#
loop_
_entity.id
_entity.type
_entity.pdbx_description
1 polymer ?
#
loop_
_entity_poly.entity_id
_entity_poly.type
_entity_poly.pdbx_seq_one_letter_code
_entity_poly.pdbx_strand_id
1 'polypeptide(L)'
;MAMGSKEAKQEGLFYASEQAEAPGHPFYEKLNAVLNEAKFDAFCEEQCRQFYHTKLGRPSMPPGVYFRQLLIGFFEGIASERGICWRVADSLSLRRFLNYGLGEATPDHVTMSRTRRLLDEAVHQAVFTFVLTEVARRGMLKGKTIGIDATTLEANAAMRSIVRRDTGQSYGEYLRQLAAEAGIDANDDAAVRRMDRKREKKTPNAEWVNPHDPDAEVMKMKDRSTHLAYKAEQAVDLDTGAIVAITTHGGAVDDRKSVEATLPAAGLAVAEQIDTPTAKGRYKVHAQGLCEVVSDKGYHSEASLTRMTVWGVRTYVSAPKQKRGEGNDPPAVVKANLRRVEGERGKSLMRRRGELLERPFAHQYETGAMRRLHVRGRDNVAKRVLLQAAAFNLALILRSITRAGTPRGLADLAQTVLRTLLLVLDALAACARPASVTSSHRHSHAGKRTCVRATHASVENRGSDTGS
;
A
#
# COMPACT_ATOMS: atom_id res chain seq x y z
N MET A 1 -13.95 29.28 1.13
CA MET A 1 -15.02 28.36 0.68
C MET A 1 -15.80 27.94 1.91
N ALA A 2 -17.12 27.78 1.80
CA ALA A 2 -17.90 27.17 2.86
C ALA A 2 -17.74 25.64 2.80
N MET A 3 -17.82 24.98 3.96
CA MET A 3 -17.79 23.53 4.04
C MET A 3 -19.12 22.96 3.53
N GLY A 4 -19.07 21.96 2.63
CA GLY A 4 -20.26 21.19 2.28
C GLY A 4 -20.53 20.15 3.35
N SER A 5 -21.80 19.87 3.63
CA SER A 5 -22.25 18.81 4.53
C SER A 5 -22.85 17.64 3.75
N LYS A 6 -22.74 16.42 4.29
CA LYS A 6 -23.39 15.24 3.75
C LYS A 6 -24.73 15.05 4.46
N GLU A 7 -25.75 15.74 3.96
CA GLU A 7 -27.10 15.57 4.48
C GLU A 7 -27.76 14.29 3.95
N ALA A 8 -28.58 13.66 4.80
CA ALA A 8 -29.46 12.60 4.34
C ALA A 8 -30.48 13.24 3.39
N LYS A 9 -30.50 12.78 2.13
CA LYS A 9 -31.46 13.30 1.15
C LYS A 9 -32.84 12.73 1.46
N GLN A 10 -33.82 13.64 1.53
CA GLN A 10 -35.22 13.24 1.50
C GLN A 10 -35.52 12.70 0.09
N GLU A 11 -35.97 11.46 0.00
CA GLU A 11 -36.41 10.90 -1.28
C GLU A 11 -37.54 11.78 -1.85
N GLY A 12 -37.32 12.31 -3.04
CA GLY A 12 -38.33 13.17 -3.72
C GLY A 12 -39.57 12.34 -4.03
N LEU A 13 -40.73 12.82 -3.59
CA LEU A 13 -42.03 12.14 -3.67
C LEU A 13 -42.47 11.78 -5.11
N PHE A 14 -41.82 12.34 -6.15
CA PHE A 14 -42.26 12.28 -7.52
C PHE A 14 -41.31 11.67 -8.56
N TYR A 15 -40.11 11.24 -8.18
CA TYR A 15 -39.09 10.74 -9.13
C TYR A 15 -38.50 9.36 -8.79
N ALA A 16 -39.08 8.67 -7.83
CA ALA A 16 -38.58 7.34 -7.43
C ALA A 16 -38.71 6.27 -8.52
N SER A 17 -39.63 6.41 -9.47
CA SER A 17 -39.88 5.46 -10.56
C SER A 17 -38.95 5.59 -11.77
N GLU A 18 -38.23 6.70 -11.92
CA GLU A 18 -37.33 6.93 -13.07
C GLU A 18 -35.83 6.70 -12.75
N GLN A 19 -35.47 6.55 -11.48
CA GLN A 19 -34.11 6.26 -11.10
C GLN A 19 -33.88 4.76 -11.18
N ALA A 20 -33.06 4.33 -12.13
CA ALA A 20 -32.57 2.96 -12.15
C ALA A 20 -31.90 2.63 -10.81
N GLU A 21 -32.57 1.91 -9.93
CA GLU A 21 -31.97 1.39 -8.73
C GLU A 21 -30.97 0.32 -9.13
N ALA A 22 -29.73 0.74 -9.38
CA ALA A 22 -28.67 -0.21 -9.55
C ALA A 22 -28.44 -0.94 -8.21
N PRO A 23 -28.38 -2.28 -8.19
CA PRO A 23 -27.99 -2.99 -6.99
C PRO A 23 -26.62 -2.46 -6.52
N GLY A 24 -26.53 -2.11 -5.25
CA GLY A 24 -25.26 -1.64 -4.66
C GLY A 24 -24.20 -2.73 -4.77
N HIS A 25 -22.94 -2.32 -4.91
CA HIS A 25 -21.84 -3.28 -4.91
C HIS A 25 -21.65 -3.83 -3.47
N PRO A 26 -21.73 -5.15 -3.24
CA PRO A 26 -21.75 -5.73 -1.88
C PRO A 26 -20.56 -5.32 -1.00
N PHE A 27 -19.38 -5.12 -1.59
CA PHE A 27 -18.21 -4.63 -0.89
C PHE A 27 -18.40 -3.20 -0.36
N TYR A 28 -18.86 -2.28 -1.22
CA TYR A 28 -19.07 -0.88 -0.83
C TYR A 28 -20.24 -0.69 0.12
N GLU A 29 -21.24 -1.56 0.09
CA GLU A 29 -22.32 -1.57 1.09
C GLU A 29 -21.77 -1.93 2.47
N LYS A 30 -20.91 -2.96 2.57
CA LYS A 30 -20.27 -3.33 3.85
C LYS A 30 -19.29 -2.26 4.33
N LEU A 31 -18.50 -1.68 3.42
CA LEU A 31 -17.61 -0.55 3.77
C LEU A 31 -18.44 0.64 4.28
N ASN A 32 -19.54 0.95 3.61
CA ASN A 32 -20.44 2.03 4.01
C ASN A 32 -21.05 1.78 5.41
N ALA A 33 -21.49 0.56 5.68
CA ALA A 33 -22.00 0.16 6.99
C ALA A 33 -20.95 0.39 8.09
N VAL A 34 -19.70 -0.04 7.89
CA VAL A 34 -18.61 0.16 8.85
C VAL A 34 -18.33 1.65 9.07
N LEU A 35 -18.26 2.46 8.01
CA LEU A 35 -17.98 3.89 8.11
C LEU A 35 -19.14 4.66 8.76
N ASN A 36 -20.40 4.30 8.46
CA ASN A 36 -21.57 4.96 9.02
C ASN A 36 -21.76 4.60 10.50
N GLU A 37 -21.56 3.32 10.89
CA GLU A 37 -21.56 2.89 12.29
C GLU A 37 -20.56 3.69 13.13
N ALA A 38 -19.37 3.92 12.58
CA ALA A 38 -18.31 4.71 13.23
C ALA A 38 -18.53 6.23 13.16
N LYS A 39 -19.56 6.73 12.45
CA LYS A 39 -19.81 8.17 12.21
C LYS A 39 -18.65 8.89 11.52
N PHE A 40 -18.06 8.22 10.53
CA PHE A 40 -16.85 8.68 9.83
C PHE A 40 -17.00 10.06 9.19
N ASP A 41 -18.12 10.35 8.53
CA ASP A 41 -18.33 11.64 7.83
C ASP A 41 -18.39 12.80 8.84
N ALA A 42 -19.11 12.64 9.95
CA ALA A 42 -19.18 13.64 11.00
C ALA A 42 -17.80 13.89 11.65
N PHE A 43 -17.02 12.83 11.84
CA PHE A 43 -15.64 12.96 12.31
C PHE A 43 -14.79 13.78 11.32
N CYS A 44 -14.86 13.46 10.03
CA CYS A 44 -14.12 14.20 9.00
C CYS A 44 -14.53 15.68 8.93
N GLU A 45 -15.82 15.98 9.05
CA GLU A 45 -16.34 17.35 9.05
C GLU A 45 -15.82 18.13 10.28
N GLU A 46 -15.81 17.51 11.46
CA GLU A 46 -15.28 18.14 12.67
C GLU A 46 -13.79 18.45 12.57
N GLN A 47 -12.96 17.48 12.11
CA GLN A 47 -11.52 17.69 11.94
C GLN A 47 -11.20 18.76 10.88
N CYS A 48 -12.05 18.90 9.89
CA CYS A 48 -11.84 19.85 8.80
C CYS A 48 -12.41 21.26 9.08
N ARG A 49 -13.24 21.45 10.09
CA ARG A 49 -14.00 22.69 10.34
C ARG A 49 -13.13 23.95 10.32
N GLN A 50 -11.94 23.89 10.91
CA GLN A 50 -11.01 25.03 10.98
C GLN A 50 -10.52 25.54 9.62
N PHE A 51 -10.60 24.74 8.57
CA PHE A 51 -10.13 25.10 7.23
C PHE A 51 -11.22 25.77 6.36
N TYR A 52 -12.45 25.84 6.85
CA TYR A 52 -13.59 26.36 6.11
C TYR A 52 -14.23 27.55 6.79
N HIS A 53 -14.74 28.49 5.97
CA HIS A 53 -15.53 29.59 6.50
C HIS A 53 -16.93 29.14 6.89
N THR A 54 -17.43 29.63 8.03
CA THR A 54 -18.74 29.25 8.57
C THR A 54 -19.93 29.77 7.77
N LYS A 55 -19.80 30.93 7.09
CA LYS A 55 -20.93 31.62 6.44
C LYS A 55 -20.66 32.11 5.02
N LEU A 56 -19.41 32.16 4.55
CA LEU A 56 -19.04 32.79 3.30
C LEU A 56 -18.47 31.79 2.29
N GLY A 57 -18.94 31.92 1.04
CA GLY A 57 -18.40 31.19 -0.11
C GLY A 57 -19.31 30.07 -0.62
N ARG A 58 -19.05 29.64 -1.87
CA ARG A 58 -19.74 28.49 -2.46
C ARG A 58 -19.44 27.23 -1.66
N PRO A 59 -20.45 26.38 -1.36
CA PRO A 59 -20.22 25.08 -0.74
C PRO A 59 -19.19 24.26 -1.53
N SER A 60 -18.21 23.73 -0.82
CA SER A 60 -17.21 22.83 -1.38
C SER A 60 -17.67 21.37 -1.26
N MET A 61 -16.86 20.46 -1.78
CA MET A 61 -17.05 19.03 -1.53
C MET A 61 -17.02 18.72 -0.02
N PRO A 62 -17.99 17.95 0.51
CA PRO A 62 -17.96 17.53 1.91
C PRO A 62 -16.67 16.78 2.25
N PRO A 63 -16.02 17.03 3.41
CA PRO A 63 -14.80 16.34 3.81
C PRO A 63 -14.92 14.81 3.80
N GLY A 64 -16.02 14.24 4.29
CA GLY A 64 -16.27 12.82 4.25
C GLY A 64 -16.26 12.24 2.83
N VAL A 65 -16.79 12.97 1.86
CA VAL A 65 -16.77 12.57 0.44
C VAL A 65 -15.33 12.58 -0.10
N TYR A 66 -14.52 13.60 0.25
CA TYR A 66 -13.11 13.64 -0.14
C TYR A 66 -12.35 12.39 0.31
N PHE A 67 -12.45 12.05 1.59
CA PHE A 67 -11.77 10.86 2.12
C PHE A 67 -12.31 9.56 1.54
N ARG A 68 -13.63 9.44 1.36
CA ARG A 68 -14.24 8.27 0.69
C ARG A 68 -13.78 8.11 -0.76
N GLN A 69 -13.58 9.19 -1.52
CA GLN A 69 -13.00 9.13 -2.86
C GLN A 69 -11.56 8.59 -2.85
N LEU A 70 -10.75 8.99 -1.87
CA LEU A 70 -9.39 8.45 -1.72
C LEU A 70 -9.40 6.96 -1.34
N LEU A 71 -10.37 6.50 -0.53
CA LEU A 71 -10.58 5.08 -0.26
C LEU A 71 -10.97 4.31 -1.53
N ILE A 72 -11.84 4.87 -2.38
CA ILE A 72 -12.15 4.29 -3.70
C ILE A 72 -10.86 4.14 -4.51
N GLY A 73 -9.98 5.14 -4.52
CA GLY A 73 -8.70 5.06 -5.21
C GLY A 73 -7.88 3.84 -4.78
N PHE A 74 -7.82 3.54 -3.49
CA PHE A 74 -7.17 2.34 -2.97
C PHE A 74 -7.87 1.06 -3.45
N PHE A 75 -9.15 0.93 -3.21
CA PHE A 75 -9.88 -0.31 -3.46
C PHE A 75 -10.06 -0.64 -4.95
N GLU A 76 -10.12 0.37 -5.82
CA GLU A 76 -10.22 0.20 -7.28
C GLU A 76 -8.83 0.17 -7.98
N GLY A 77 -7.74 0.40 -7.24
CA GLY A 77 -6.38 0.42 -7.81
C GLY A 77 -6.11 1.64 -8.69
N ILE A 78 -6.64 2.81 -8.31
CA ILE A 78 -6.51 4.04 -9.10
C ILE A 78 -5.62 5.04 -8.38
N ALA A 79 -4.45 5.32 -8.95
CA ALA A 79 -3.45 6.19 -8.36
C ALA A 79 -3.75 7.68 -8.49
N SER A 80 -4.36 8.12 -9.58
CA SER A 80 -4.57 9.53 -9.90
C SER A 80 -5.94 10.04 -9.44
N GLU A 81 -6.01 11.26 -8.90
CA GLU A 81 -7.27 11.93 -8.53
C GLU A 81 -8.23 12.05 -9.72
N ARG A 82 -7.68 12.29 -10.92
CA ARG A 82 -8.49 12.35 -12.16
C ARG A 82 -9.13 11.01 -12.49
N GLY A 83 -8.37 9.92 -12.38
CA GLY A 83 -8.89 8.56 -12.60
C GLY A 83 -9.96 8.18 -11.58
N ILE A 84 -9.77 8.57 -10.30
CA ILE A 84 -10.78 8.35 -9.25
C ILE A 84 -12.08 9.07 -9.61
N CYS A 85 -12.02 10.35 -9.99
CA CYS A 85 -13.20 11.14 -10.35
C CYS A 85 -13.93 10.56 -11.58
N TRP A 86 -13.20 10.14 -12.61
CA TRP A 86 -13.79 9.46 -13.77
C TRP A 86 -14.48 8.16 -13.38
N ARG A 87 -13.81 7.34 -12.59
CA ARG A 87 -14.36 6.06 -12.13
C ARG A 87 -15.64 6.25 -11.31
N VAL A 88 -15.68 7.27 -10.45
CA VAL A 88 -16.88 7.64 -9.67
C VAL A 88 -18.01 8.13 -10.58
N ALA A 89 -17.71 8.99 -11.55
CA ALA A 89 -18.72 9.50 -12.48
C ALA A 89 -19.40 8.39 -13.29
N ASP A 90 -18.64 7.35 -13.63
CA ASP A 90 -19.02 6.25 -14.53
C ASP A 90 -19.69 5.06 -13.81
N SER A 91 -19.68 5.04 -12.47
CA SER A 91 -20.16 3.92 -11.67
C SER A 91 -21.33 4.27 -10.77
N LEU A 92 -22.50 3.69 -11.02
CA LEU A 92 -23.70 3.86 -10.19
C LEU A 92 -23.46 3.42 -8.74
N SER A 93 -22.76 2.32 -8.53
CA SER A 93 -22.47 1.80 -7.18
C SER A 93 -21.52 2.70 -6.40
N LEU A 94 -20.55 3.35 -7.06
CA LEU A 94 -19.64 4.30 -6.40
C LEU A 94 -20.33 5.65 -6.14
N ARG A 95 -21.21 6.10 -7.06
CA ARG A 95 -22.07 7.25 -6.81
C ARG A 95 -22.95 7.02 -5.58
N ARG A 96 -23.58 5.84 -5.46
CA ARG A 96 -24.36 5.44 -4.29
C ARG A 96 -23.50 5.40 -3.00
N PHE A 97 -22.29 4.87 -3.07
CA PHE A 97 -21.35 4.85 -1.94
C PHE A 97 -21.01 6.27 -1.44
N LEU A 98 -20.94 7.25 -2.34
CA LEU A 98 -20.68 8.65 -2.04
C LEU A 98 -21.97 9.47 -1.80
N ASN A 99 -23.15 8.85 -1.91
CA ASN A 99 -24.46 9.50 -1.78
C ASN A 99 -24.72 10.57 -2.86
N TYR A 100 -24.39 10.27 -4.13
CA TYR A 100 -24.72 11.08 -5.32
C TYR A 100 -25.83 10.41 -6.13
N GLY A 101 -26.90 11.17 -6.42
CA GLY A 101 -27.95 10.76 -7.36
C GLY A 101 -27.48 10.80 -8.82
N LEU A 102 -28.27 10.19 -9.74
CA LEU A 102 -27.92 10.14 -11.17
C LEU A 102 -27.80 11.53 -11.80
N GLY A 103 -28.70 12.46 -11.47
CA GLY A 103 -28.69 13.81 -11.98
C GLY A 103 -27.69 14.76 -11.33
N GLU A 104 -26.94 14.32 -10.33
CA GLU A 104 -26.00 15.16 -9.62
C GLU A 104 -24.60 15.09 -10.23
N ALA A 105 -23.93 16.24 -10.34
CA ALA A 105 -22.54 16.29 -10.75
C ALA A 105 -21.63 15.74 -9.64
N THR A 106 -20.82 14.73 -9.95
CA THR A 106 -19.78 14.24 -9.04
C THR A 106 -18.58 15.18 -8.99
N PRO A 107 -17.81 15.24 -7.90
CA PRO A 107 -16.64 16.09 -7.79
C PRO A 107 -15.60 15.79 -8.88
N ASP A 108 -15.01 16.84 -9.42
CA ASP A 108 -13.92 16.75 -10.39
C ASP A 108 -12.53 16.70 -9.71
N HIS A 109 -11.51 16.40 -10.50
CA HIS A 109 -10.13 16.29 -10.00
C HIS A 109 -9.55 17.64 -9.53
N VAL A 110 -10.06 18.77 -10.03
CA VAL A 110 -9.61 20.10 -9.59
C VAL A 110 -10.10 20.34 -8.17
N THR A 111 -11.35 19.96 -7.89
CA THR A 111 -11.96 20.02 -6.56
C THR A 111 -11.18 19.11 -5.57
N MET A 112 -10.87 17.87 -5.96
CA MET A 112 -10.04 16.96 -5.16
C MET A 112 -8.67 17.57 -4.83
N SER A 113 -7.99 18.09 -5.85
CA SER A 113 -6.67 18.70 -5.69
C SER A 113 -6.69 19.97 -4.84
N ARG A 114 -7.74 20.78 -4.92
CA ARG A 114 -7.94 21.96 -4.06
C ARG A 114 -8.17 21.55 -2.61
N THR A 115 -9.01 20.55 -2.35
CA THR A 115 -9.26 20.03 -1.01
C THR A 115 -8.01 19.43 -0.39
N ARG A 116 -7.21 18.66 -1.14
CA ARG A 116 -5.92 18.13 -0.67
C ARG A 116 -4.95 19.23 -0.25
N ARG A 117 -4.91 20.35 -0.99
CA ARG A 117 -4.04 21.50 -0.64
C ARG A 117 -4.58 22.33 0.52
N LEU A 118 -5.89 22.33 0.72
CA LEU A 118 -6.54 23.04 1.82
C LEU A 118 -6.30 22.33 3.17
N LEU A 119 -6.47 21.00 3.20
CA LEU A 119 -6.33 20.20 4.39
C LEU A 119 -4.86 19.87 4.64
N ASP A 120 -4.39 19.99 5.87
CA ASP A 120 -3.01 19.66 6.25
C ASP A 120 -2.79 18.14 6.45
N GLU A 121 -1.56 17.76 6.76
CA GLU A 121 -1.19 16.39 7.06
C GLU A 121 -1.83 15.91 8.37
N ALA A 122 -2.00 16.79 9.35
CA ALA A 122 -2.54 16.45 10.66
C ALA A 122 -4.00 15.92 10.56
N VAL A 123 -4.81 16.47 9.66
CA VAL A 123 -6.17 15.96 9.40
C VAL A 123 -6.10 14.54 8.83
N HIS A 124 -5.18 14.28 7.90
CA HIS A 124 -5.02 12.93 7.33
C HIS A 124 -4.50 11.93 8.38
N GLN A 125 -3.62 12.37 9.27
CA GLN A 125 -3.18 11.58 10.42
C GLN A 125 -4.35 11.29 11.37
N ALA A 126 -5.21 12.28 11.66
CA ALA A 126 -6.39 12.07 12.49
C ALA A 126 -7.35 11.04 11.88
N VAL A 127 -7.55 11.05 10.54
CA VAL A 127 -8.35 10.04 9.83
C VAL A 127 -7.71 8.65 9.92
N PHE A 128 -6.39 8.55 9.81
CA PHE A 128 -5.68 7.28 10.02
C PHE A 128 -5.87 6.77 11.46
N THR A 129 -5.67 7.62 12.47
CA THR A 129 -5.87 7.29 13.90
C THR A 129 -7.31 6.87 14.18
N PHE A 130 -8.30 7.55 13.59
CA PHE A 130 -9.71 7.16 13.68
C PHE A 130 -9.94 5.72 13.20
N VAL A 131 -9.40 5.36 12.05
CA VAL A 131 -9.50 3.99 11.53
C VAL A 131 -8.76 2.99 12.43
N LEU A 132 -7.60 3.36 12.98
CA LEU A 132 -6.88 2.51 13.94
C LEU A 132 -7.70 2.26 15.21
N THR A 133 -8.42 3.28 15.71
CA THR A 133 -9.36 3.13 16.82
C THR A 133 -10.47 2.13 16.49
N GLU A 134 -10.99 2.15 15.27
CA GLU A 134 -11.98 1.15 14.83
C GLU A 134 -11.40 -0.26 14.76
N VAL A 135 -10.13 -0.41 14.37
CA VAL A 135 -9.41 -1.69 14.44
C VAL A 135 -9.29 -2.18 15.88
N ALA A 136 -8.92 -1.29 16.81
CA ALA A 136 -8.81 -1.60 18.24
C ALA A 136 -10.17 -1.99 18.85
N ARG A 137 -11.25 -1.24 18.57
CA ARG A 137 -12.63 -1.54 19.02
C ARG A 137 -13.09 -2.94 18.61
N ARG A 138 -12.69 -3.39 17.43
CA ARG A 138 -13.00 -4.72 16.92
C ARG A 138 -12.05 -5.80 17.44
N GLY A 139 -11.12 -5.45 18.34
CA GLY A 139 -10.13 -6.35 18.94
C GLY A 139 -9.15 -6.93 17.93
N MET A 140 -8.76 -6.12 16.96
CA MET A 140 -7.82 -6.46 15.89
C MET A 140 -6.49 -5.70 16.05
N LEU A 141 -6.19 -5.23 17.26
CA LEU A 141 -4.94 -4.57 17.65
C LEU A 141 -4.47 -5.11 19.00
N LYS A 142 -3.21 -5.58 19.07
CA LYS A 142 -2.53 -5.94 20.31
C LYS A 142 -1.46 -4.94 20.70
N GLY A 143 -0.71 -4.44 19.74
CA GLY A 143 0.25 -3.37 19.89
C GLY A 143 1.52 -3.70 20.68
N LYS A 144 1.68 -4.93 21.18
CA LYS A 144 2.84 -5.33 22.00
C LYS A 144 4.12 -5.45 21.19
N THR A 145 4.05 -6.14 20.06
CA THR A 145 5.19 -6.49 19.23
C THR A 145 5.01 -5.87 17.85
N ILE A 146 5.82 -4.87 17.55
CA ILE A 146 5.72 -4.11 16.30
C ILE A 146 6.87 -4.46 15.37
N GLY A 147 6.54 -4.76 14.13
CA GLY A 147 7.51 -4.89 13.04
C GLY A 147 7.67 -3.56 12.32
N ILE A 148 8.90 -3.17 11.99
CA ILE A 148 9.18 -1.96 11.21
C ILE A 148 9.92 -2.33 9.94
N ASP A 149 9.50 -1.74 8.83
CA ASP A 149 10.13 -1.85 7.52
C ASP A 149 9.83 -0.65 6.65
N ALA A 150 10.68 -0.39 5.67
CA ALA A 150 10.54 0.73 4.76
C ALA A 150 10.48 0.28 3.30
N THR A 151 9.77 1.05 2.49
CA THR A 151 9.72 0.87 1.05
C THR A 151 9.95 2.17 0.33
N THR A 152 10.42 2.09 -0.90
CA THR A 152 10.70 3.24 -1.76
C THR A 152 9.56 3.45 -2.74
N LEU A 153 9.09 4.69 -2.85
CA LEU A 153 8.02 5.12 -3.75
C LEU A 153 8.61 6.00 -4.84
N GLU A 154 8.42 5.67 -6.12
CA GLU A 154 8.88 6.50 -7.23
C GLU A 154 8.11 7.83 -7.25
N ALA A 155 8.86 8.94 -7.25
CA ALA A 155 8.29 10.27 -7.27
C ALA A 155 7.70 10.65 -8.64
N ASN A 156 6.76 11.58 -8.65
CA ASN A 156 6.22 12.18 -9.88
C ASN A 156 7.17 13.26 -10.46
N ALA A 157 8.43 12.88 -10.64
CA ALA A 157 9.48 13.76 -11.10
C ALA A 157 10.49 12.98 -11.97
N ALA A 158 10.94 13.59 -13.05
CA ALA A 158 11.86 12.93 -13.98
C ALA A 158 13.32 13.23 -13.63
N MET A 159 14.19 12.23 -13.66
CA MET A 159 15.64 12.39 -13.47
C MET A 159 16.27 13.41 -14.44
N ARG A 160 15.79 13.47 -15.68
CA ARG A 160 16.29 14.42 -16.69
C ARG A 160 16.02 15.90 -16.36
N SER A 161 15.13 16.18 -15.40
CA SER A 161 14.73 17.53 -15.01
C SER A 161 15.44 18.00 -13.73
N ILE A 162 16.45 17.28 -13.26
CA ILE A 162 17.26 17.74 -12.12
C ILE A 162 18.18 18.90 -12.53
N VAL A 163 18.38 19.80 -11.59
CA VAL A 163 19.27 20.95 -11.73
C VAL A 163 20.21 21.03 -10.55
N ARG A 164 21.35 21.68 -10.73
CA ARG A 164 22.25 21.96 -9.63
C ARG A 164 21.64 23.00 -8.67
N ARG A 165 21.80 22.79 -7.38
CA ARG A 165 21.25 23.68 -6.35
C ARG A 165 21.96 25.06 -6.33
N ASP A 166 23.27 25.09 -6.65
CA ASP A 166 24.10 26.27 -6.62
C ASP A 166 23.95 27.16 -7.86
N THR A 167 23.88 26.56 -9.06
CA THR A 167 23.93 27.30 -10.33
C THR A 167 22.59 27.25 -11.10
N GLY A 168 21.68 26.37 -10.76
CA GLY A 168 20.47 26.10 -11.57
C GLY A 168 20.75 25.38 -12.89
N GLN A 169 22.00 24.98 -13.18
CA GLN A 169 22.42 24.31 -14.39
C GLN A 169 21.73 22.96 -14.52
N SER A 170 21.14 22.66 -15.67
CA SER A 170 20.53 21.37 -15.94
C SER A 170 21.55 20.24 -16.01
N TYR A 171 21.13 19.00 -15.71
CA TYR A 171 22.01 17.84 -15.80
C TYR A 171 22.59 17.65 -17.23
N GLY A 172 21.80 17.95 -18.25
CA GLY A 172 22.25 17.87 -19.64
C GLY A 172 23.35 18.90 -19.97
N GLU A 173 23.20 20.15 -19.52
CA GLU A 173 24.23 21.20 -19.70
C GLU A 173 25.51 20.87 -18.94
N TYR A 174 25.39 20.41 -17.72
CA TYR A 174 26.50 19.93 -16.92
C TYR A 174 27.29 18.80 -17.61
N LEU A 175 26.59 17.82 -18.19
CA LEU A 175 27.25 16.76 -18.93
C LEU A 175 27.96 17.24 -20.20
N ARG A 176 27.37 18.17 -20.95
CA ARG A 176 28.00 18.76 -22.12
C ARG A 176 29.28 19.56 -21.76
N GLN A 177 29.24 20.26 -20.64
CA GLN A 177 30.45 20.94 -20.14
C GLN A 177 31.54 19.93 -19.81
N LEU A 178 31.24 18.86 -19.07
CA LEU A 178 32.20 17.80 -18.78
C LEU A 178 32.74 17.10 -20.05
N ALA A 179 31.89 16.93 -21.04
CA ALA A 179 32.30 16.34 -22.32
C ALA A 179 33.30 17.24 -23.06
N ALA A 180 33.04 18.55 -23.11
CA ALA A 180 33.96 19.53 -23.69
C ALA A 180 35.30 19.53 -22.96
N GLU A 181 35.31 19.53 -21.62
CA GLU A 181 36.53 19.44 -20.80
C GLU A 181 37.33 18.15 -21.07
N ALA A 182 36.61 17.03 -21.38
CA ALA A 182 37.21 15.75 -21.71
C ALA A 182 37.58 15.58 -23.21
N GLY A 183 37.43 16.63 -24.03
CA GLY A 183 37.72 16.59 -25.47
C GLY A 183 36.72 15.76 -26.29
N ILE A 184 35.51 15.54 -25.76
CA ILE A 184 34.41 14.83 -26.42
C ILE A 184 33.48 15.88 -27.04
N ASP A 185 32.99 15.62 -28.27
CA ASP A 185 32.03 16.52 -28.90
C ASP A 185 30.74 16.62 -28.04
N ALA A 186 30.52 17.81 -27.49
CA ALA A 186 29.36 18.10 -26.63
C ALA A 186 28.02 18.06 -27.39
N ASN A 187 28.03 18.08 -28.73
CA ASN A 187 26.84 17.96 -29.56
C ASN A 187 26.52 16.49 -29.94
N ASP A 188 27.44 15.54 -29.74
CA ASP A 188 27.18 14.12 -29.88
C ASP A 188 26.54 13.59 -28.59
N ASP A 189 25.20 13.65 -28.54
CA ASP A 189 24.43 13.12 -27.41
C ASP A 189 24.75 11.65 -27.09
N ALA A 190 25.13 10.84 -28.09
CA ALA A 190 25.48 9.43 -27.88
C ALA A 190 26.85 9.29 -27.18
N ALA A 191 27.84 10.11 -27.58
CA ALA A 191 29.14 10.17 -26.92
C ALA A 191 29.04 10.68 -25.49
N VAL A 192 28.27 11.75 -25.26
CA VAL A 192 27.99 12.32 -23.94
C VAL A 192 27.33 11.26 -23.02
N ARG A 193 26.32 10.52 -23.49
CA ARG A 193 25.68 9.44 -22.72
C ARG A 193 26.63 8.26 -22.46
N ARG A 194 27.54 7.94 -23.39
CA ARG A 194 28.57 6.91 -23.16
C ARG A 194 29.56 7.33 -22.09
N MET A 195 30.00 8.59 -22.09
CA MET A 195 30.85 9.19 -21.08
C MET A 195 30.16 9.11 -19.70
N ASP A 196 28.92 9.56 -19.58
CA ASP A 196 28.21 9.57 -18.29
C ASP A 196 28.01 8.16 -17.73
N ARG A 197 27.76 7.15 -18.59
CA ARG A 197 27.66 5.74 -18.14
C ARG A 197 28.96 5.20 -17.56
N LYS A 198 30.11 5.60 -18.06
CA LYS A 198 31.44 5.18 -17.58
C LYS A 198 31.90 5.95 -16.34
N ARG A 199 31.36 7.12 -16.09
CA ARG A 199 31.74 8.01 -15.01
C ARG A 199 31.37 7.42 -13.64
N GLU A 200 32.34 7.42 -12.72
CA GLU A 200 32.07 7.00 -11.33
C GLU A 200 31.08 7.84 -10.59
N LYS A 201 30.90 9.10 -11.03
CA LYS A 201 30.18 10.07 -10.41
C LYS A 201 28.78 10.06 -10.27
N LYS A 202 28.24 10.50 -9.50
CA LYS A 202 26.91 10.38 -9.09
C LYS A 202 26.24 11.74 -9.06
N THR A 203 24.99 11.80 -8.72
CA THR A 203 24.15 12.97 -8.50
C THR A 203 23.80 13.03 -7.02
N PRO A 204 24.69 13.54 -6.12
CA PRO A 204 24.40 13.61 -4.70
C PRO A 204 23.25 14.58 -4.44
N ASN A 205 22.35 14.21 -3.54
CA ASN A 205 21.17 15.02 -3.19
C ASN A 205 21.52 16.37 -2.57
N ALA A 206 22.75 16.54 -2.06
CA ALA A 206 23.24 17.82 -1.60
C ALA A 206 23.44 18.84 -2.74
N GLU A 207 23.82 18.37 -3.92
CA GLU A 207 24.12 19.20 -5.09
C GLU A 207 22.99 19.31 -6.09
N TRP A 208 22.14 18.30 -6.17
CA TRP A 208 21.11 18.16 -7.19
C TRP A 208 19.71 18.16 -6.59
N VAL A 209 18.77 18.78 -7.32
CA VAL A 209 17.37 18.86 -6.93
C VAL A 209 16.48 18.83 -8.18
N ASN A 210 15.26 18.30 -8.04
CA ASN A 210 14.25 18.48 -9.07
C ASN A 210 13.41 19.73 -8.75
N PRO A 211 13.37 20.76 -9.63
CA PRO A 211 12.64 22.01 -9.34
C PRO A 211 11.13 21.84 -9.24
N HIS A 212 10.57 20.75 -9.83
CA HIS A 212 9.15 20.46 -9.78
C HIS A 212 8.74 19.65 -8.54
N ASP A 213 9.69 18.97 -7.89
CA ASP A 213 9.49 18.20 -6.67
C ASP A 213 10.78 18.23 -5.82
N PRO A 214 11.04 19.34 -5.11
CA PRO A 214 12.30 19.55 -4.41
C PRO A 214 12.55 18.59 -3.25
N ASP A 215 11.52 17.97 -2.73
CA ASP A 215 11.59 17.03 -1.61
C ASP A 215 11.90 15.57 -2.05
N ALA A 216 11.76 15.29 -3.36
CA ALA A 216 12.12 13.99 -3.91
C ALA A 216 13.63 13.85 -4.04
N GLU A 217 14.19 12.76 -3.55
CA GLU A 217 15.61 12.49 -3.53
C GLU A 217 16.02 11.45 -4.56
N VAL A 218 17.22 11.66 -5.13
CA VAL A 218 17.85 10.69 -6.04
C VAL A 218 18.20 9.43 -5.26
N MET A 219 17.65 8.30 -5.68
CA MET A 219 17.88 7.01 -5.06
C MET A 219 18.09 5.90 -6.09
N LYS A 220 18.97 4.95 -5.77
CA LYS A 220 19.14 3.73 -6.55
C LYS A 220 18.13 2.70 -6.10
N MET A 221 17.27 2.28 -7.01
CA MET A 221 16.23 1.28 -6.76
C MET A 221 16.81 -0.16 -6.71
N LYS A 222 16.01 -1.12 -6.24
CA LYS A 222 16.41 -2.54 -6.17
C LYS A 222 16.75 -3.15 -7.52
N ASP A 223 16.11 -2.68 -8.59
CA ASP A 223 16.39 -3.07 -9.98
C ASP A 223 17.66 -2.42 -10.58
N ARG A 224 18.42 -1.69 -9.75
CA ARG A 224 19.62 -0.91 -10.10
C ARG A 224 19.36 0.34 -10.94
N SER A 225 18.12 0.66 -11.28
CA SER A 225 17.76 1.95 -11.88
C SER A 225 17.90 3.08 -10.85
N THR A 226 18.01 4.31 -11.34
CA THR A 226 18.09 5.50 -10.49
C THR A 226 16.87 6.37 -10.75
N HIS A 227 16.11 6.65 -9.70
CA HIS A 227 14.92 7.48 -9.74
C HIS A 227 14.93 8.53 -8.66
N LEU A 228 14.08 9.53 -8.83
CA LEU A 228 13.67 10.40 -7.73
C LEU A 228 12.61 9.67 -6.93
N ALA A 229 12.75 9.64 -5.62
CA ALA A 229 11.93 8.80 -4.77
C ALA A 229 11.66 9.42 -3.40
N TYR A 230 10.64 8.87 -2.75
CA TYR A 230 10.36 9.01 -1.33
C TYR A 230 10.49 7.64 -0.66
N LYS A 231 10.66 7.65 0.65
CA LYS A 231 10.64 6.45 1.50
C LYS A 231 9.38 6.51 2.36
N ALA A 232 8.56 5.45 2.33
CA ALA A 232 7.51 5.22 3.30
C ALA A 232 7.98 4.12 4.27
N GLU A 233 7.98 4.43 5.56
CA GLU A 233 8.32 3.50 6.62
C GLU A 233 7.07 3.20 7.45
N GLN A 234 6.76 1.93 7.63
CA GLN A 234 5.58 1.50 8.36
C GLN A 234 5.92 0.66 9.58
N ALA A 235 5.09 0.83 10.61
CA ALA A 235 5.07 0.03 11.81
C ALA A 235 3.79 -0.82 11.80
N VAL A 236 3.94 -2.14 11.93
CA VAL A 236 2.84 -3.10 11.83
C VAL A 236 2.80 -3.97 13.09
N ASP A 237 1.62 -4.13 13.67
CA ASP A 237 1.39 -5.09 14.75
C ASP A 237 1.59 -6.52 14.23
N LEU A 238 2.62 -7.18 14.70
CA LEU A 238 2.96 -8.55 14.27
C LEU A 238 1.98 -9.61 14.79
N ASP A 239 1.05 -9.27 15.64
CA ASP A 239 0.02 -10.19 16.09
C ASP A 239 -1.24 -10.15 15.22
N THR A 240 -1.54 -9.02 14.61
CA THR A 240 -2.80 -8.81 13.88
C THR A 240 -2.59 -8.41 12.42
N GLY A 241 -1.43 -7.86 12.08
CA GLY A 241 -1.12 -7.31 10.77
C GLY A 241 -1.65 -5.88 10.56
N ALA A 242 -2.18 -5.22 11.59
CA ALA A 242 -2.64 -3.84 11.49
C ALA A 242 -1.46 -2.86 11.40
N ILE A 243 -1.54 -1.88 10.51
CA ILE A 243 -0.59 -0.78 10.46
C ILE A 243 -0.91 0.16 11.61
N VAL A 244 0.07 0.39 12.50
CA VAL A 244 -0.10 1.27 13.67
C VAL A 244 0.49 2.66 13.44
N ALA A 245 1.50 2.78 12.60
CA ALA A 245 2.06 4.06 12.16
C ALA A 245 2.68 3.93 10.77
N ILE A 246 2.72 5.05 10.05
CA ILE A 246 3.43 5.16 8.79
C ILE A 246 4.00 6.58 8.67
N THR A 247 5.26 6.69 8.27
CA THR A 247 5.96 7.97 8.10
C THR A 247 6.54 8.08 6.70
N THR A 248 6.73 9.31 6.24
CA THR A 248 7.26 9.59 4.90
C THR A 248 8.55 10.41 4.99
N HIS A 249 9.58 9.94 4.31
CA HIS A 249 10.92 10.53 4.32
C HIS A 249 11.42 10.76 2.90
N GLY A 250 12.53 11.50 2.74
CA GLY A 250 13.30 11.52 1.51
C GLY A 250 13.78 10.12 1.13
N GLY A 251 13.87 9.83 -0.18
CA GLY A 251 14.19 8.50 -0.68
C GLY A 251 15.53 7.94 -0.19
N ALA A 252 16.51 8.80 0.03
CA ALA A 252 17.87 8.42 0.43
C ALA A 252 18.10 8.38 1.96
N VAL A 253 17.08 8.67 2.76
CA VAL A 253 17.19 8.62 4.23
C VAL A 253 17.51 7.21 4.69
N ASP A 254 18.52 7.05 5.52
CA ASP A 254 18.94 5.76 6.10
C ASP A 254 17.87 5.21 7.05
N ASP A 255 17.64 3.89 7.04
CA ASP A 255 16.64 3.22 7.89
C ASP A 255 16.90 3.45 9.38
N ARG A 256 18.18 3.60 9.78
CA ARG A 256 18.58 3.91 11.16
C ARG A 256 18.16 5.31 11.61
N LYS A 257 17.91 6.23 10.67
CA LYS A 257 17.40 7.58 10.94
C LYS A 257 15.89 7.66 10.83
N SER A 258 15.28 6.97 9.84
CA SER A 258 13.83 7.02 9.66
C SER A 258 13.07 6.39 10.83
N VAL A 259 13.61 5.36 11.46
CA VAL A 259 13.02 4.71 12.64
C VAL A 259 12.87 5.65 13.84
N GLU A 260 13.65 6.71 13.91
CA GLU A 260 13.57 7.73 14.99
C GLU A 260 12.25 8.52 14.97
N ALA A 261 11.59 8.58 13.81
CA ALA A 261 10.26 9.15 13.69
C ALA A 261 9.17 8.07 13.81
N THR A 262 9.36 6.93 13.15
CA THR A 262 8.33 5.89 13.04
C THR A 262 8.07 5.16 14.35
N LEU A 263 9.12 4.81 15.10
CA LEU A 263 8.95 4.04 16.34
C LEU A 263 8.24 4.83 17.45
N PRO A 264 8.58 6.11 17.73
CA PRO A 264 7.80 6.92 18.67
C PRO A 264 6.35 7.13 18.21
N ALA A 265 6.13 7.39 16.91
CA ALA A 265 4.78 7.52 16.36
C ALA A 265 3.95 6.23 16.58
N ALA A 266 4.55 5.06 16.38
CA ALA A 266 3.90 3.79 16.66
C ALA A 266 3.61 3.60 18.16
N GLY A 267 4.54 3.99 19.03
CA GLY A 267 4.36 3.94 20.49
C GLY A 267 3.20 4.81 20.95
N LEU A 268 3.10 6.05 20.47
CA LEU A 268 1.99 6.96 20.76
C LEU A 268 0.67 6.42 20.24
N ALA A 269 0.62 6.00 18.98
CA ALA A 269 -0.59 5.47 18.35
C ALA A 269 -1.14 4.23 19.08
N VAL A 270 -0.27 3.35 19.58
CA VAL A 270 -0.68 2.19 20.40
C VAL A 270 -1.14 2.64 21.79
N ALA A 271 -0.41 3.57 22.42
CA ALA A 271 -0.76 4.08 23.76
C ALA A 271 -2.16 4.72 23.80
N GLU A 272 -2.51 5.49 22.77
CA GLU A 272 -3.84 6.09 22.62
C GLU A 272 -4.97 5.05 22.55
N GLN A 273 -4.68 3.80 22.20
CA GLN A 273 -5.68 2.75 22.05
C GLN A 273 -5.80 1.83 23.28
N ILE A 274 -4.99 2.00 24.32
CA ILE A 274 -4.98 1.11 25.50
C ILE A 274 -6.36 1.05 26.16
N ASP A 275 -7.01 2.20 26.33
CA ASP A 275 -8.31 2.32 26.98
C ASP A 275 -9.50 2.21 26.03
N THR A 276 -9.24 1.92 24.75
CA THR A 276 -10.32 1.77 23.75
C THR A 276 -11.22 0.57 24.10
N PRO A 277 -12.55 0.77 24.29
CA PRO A 277 -13.48 -0.30 24.56
C PRO A 277 -13.45 -1.36 23.44
N THR A 278 -13.17 -2.60 23.79
CA THR A 278 -13.05 -3.70 22.82
C THR A 278 -14.25 -4.64 22.92
N ALA A 279 -14.72 -5.16 21.80
CA ALA A 279 -15.78 -6.14 21.73
C ALA A 279 -15.46 -7.40 22.57
N LYS A 280 -16.48 -7.97 23.23
CA LYS A 280 -16.32 -9.16 24.10
C LYS A 280 -15.66 -10.31 23.35
N GLY A 281 -14.71 -10.99 24.02
CA GLY A 281 -14.01 -12.17 23.45
C GLY A 281 -12.95 -11.85 22.40
N ARG A 282 -12.60 -10.57 22.23
CA ARG A 282 -11.57 -10.10 21.30
C ARG A 282 -10.31 -9.67 22.05
N TYR A 283 -9.21 -9.50 21.31
CA TYR A 283 -7.94 -9.03 21.88
C TYR A 283 -8.07 -7.60 22.37
N LYS A 284 -7.54 -7.33 23.56
CA LYS A 284 -7.32 -5.98 24.05
C LYS A 284 -5.90 -5.52 23.69
N VAL A 285 -5.74 -4.22 23.56
CA VAL A 285 -4.43 -3.60 23.42
C VAL A 285 -3.60 -3.89 24.69
N HIS A 286 -2.33 -4.15 24.50
CA HIS A 286 -1.43 -4.50 25.59
C HIS A 286 -1.29 -3.33 26.59
N ALA A 287 -1.48 -3.59 27.88
CA ALA A 287 -1.55 -2.54 28.90
C ALA A 287 -0.28 -1.67 29.01
N GLN A 288 0.88 -2.19 28.63
CA GLN A 288 2.13 -1.43 28.59
C GLN A 288 2.42 -0.86 27.18
N GLY A 289 1.46 -0.92 26.27
CA GLY A 289 1.63 -0.49 24.89
C GLY A 289 2.71 -1.29 24.14
N LEU A 290 3.51 -0.58 23.34
CA LEU A 290 4.60 -1.14 22.55
C LEU A 290 5.77 -1.55 23.46
N CYS A 291 6.11 -2.84 23.45
CA CYS A 291 7.19 -3.42 24.28
C CYS A 291 8.34 -4.01 23.43
N GLU A 292 8.07 -4.42 22.21
CA GLU A 292 8.99 -5.16 21.38
C GLU A 292 9.00 -4.63 19.95
N VAL A 293 10.19 -4.44 19.37
CA VAL A 293 10.38 -4.05 17.97
C VAL A 293 11.16 -5.10 17.21
N VAL A 294 10.72 -5.39 15.99
CA VAL A 294 11.32 -6.37 15.09
C VAL A 294 11.63 -5.69 13.76
N SER A 295 12.89 -5.69 13.33
CA SER A 295 13.29 -5.06 12.07
C SER A 295 14.45 -5.82 11.41
N ASP A 296 14.75 -5.46 10.15
CA ASP A 296 15.81 -6.09 9.40
C ASP A 296 17.21 -5.52 9.74
N LYS A 297 18.22 -6.01 9.00
CA LYS A 297 19.62 -5.59 9.20
C LYS A 297 19.90 -4.13 8.82
N GLY A 298 19.03 -3.48 8.03
CA GLY A 298 19.16 -2.07 7.67
C GLY A 298 19.08 -1.14 8.89
N TYR A 299 18.35 -1.59 9.91
CA TYR A 299 18.18 -0.85 11.18
C TYR A 299 19.27 -1.13 12.21
N HIS A 300 20.18 -2.08 11.93
CA HIS A 300 21.17 -2.54 12.89
C HIS A 300 22.35 -1.56 13.01
N SER A 301 22.45 -0.89 14.15
CA SER A 301 23.65 -0.21 14.62
C SER A 301 23.64 -0.15 16.14
N GLU A 302 24.81 -0.01 16.77
CA GLU A 302 24.90 0.16 18.22
C GLU A 302 24.05 1.35 18.69
N ALA A 303 24.17 2.48 18.01
CA ALA A 303 23.43 3.70 18.34
C ALA A 303 21.91 3.51 18.25
N SER A 304 21.40 2.86 17.19
CA SER A 304 19.97 2.53 17.05
C SER A 304 19.48 1.60 18.15
N LEU A 305 20.22 0.52 18.43
CA LEU A 305 19.85 -0.45 19.46
C LEU A 305 19.86 0.17 20.87
N THR A 306 20.85 1.01 21.15
CA THR A 306 20.93 1.75 22.42
C THR A 306 19.73 2.68 22.59
N ARG A 307 19.41 3.45 21.57
CA ARG A 307 18.28 4.39 21.56
C ARG A 307 16.94 3.67 21.80
N MET A 308 16.68 2.59 21.05
CA MET A 308 15.46 1.78 21.24
C MET A 308 15.40 1.19 22.65
N THR A 309 16.54 0.80 23.23
CA THR A 309 16.61 0.30 24.61
C THR A 309 16.32 1.39 25.63
N VAL A 310 16.80 2.62 25.41
CA VAL A 310 16.48 3.80 26.23
C VAL A 310 14.99 4.11 26.20
N TRP A 311 14.33 3.91 25.07
CA TRP A 311 12.86 4.04 24.96
C TRP A 311 12.08 2.88 25.63
N GLY A 312 12.77 1.98 26.32
CA GLY A 312 12.16 0.83 27.01
C GLY A 312 11.70 -0.29 26.08
N VAL A 313 12.11 -0.27 24.81
CA VAL A 313 11.67 -1.24 23.80
C VAL A 313 12.70 -2.36 23.66
N ARG A 314 12.23 -3.60 23.77
CA ARG A 314 13.06 -4.80 23.53
C ARG A 314 13.27 -5.02 22.03
N THR A 315 14.53 -5.04 21.61
CA THR A 315 14.88 -5.13 20.18
C THR A 315 15.06 -6.58 19.70
N TYR A 316 14.58 -6.85 18.48
CA TYR A 316 14.84 -8.04 17.67
C TYR A 316 15.25 -7.57 16.27
N VAL A 317 16.47 -7.08 16.12
CA VAL A 317 17.01 -6.51 14.89
C VAL A 317 18.02 -7.46 14.30
N SER A 318 17.80 -7.92 13.06
CA SER A 318 18.75 -8.80 12.37
C SER A 318 20.12 -8.15 12.27
N ALA A 319 21.19 -8.89 12.55
CA ALA A 319 22.56 -8.40 12.40
C ALA A 319 23.11 -8.67 10.99
N PRO A 320 24.00 -7.81 10.47
CA PRO A 320 24.82 -8.15 9.32
C PRO A 320 25.67 -9.39 9.61
N LYS A 321 25.93 -10.22 8.60
CA LYS A 321 26.87 -11.33 8.75
C LYS A 321 28.27 -10.77 9.07
N GLN A 322 28.78 -11.05 10.27
CA GLN A 322 30.16 -10.69 10.62
C GLN A 322 31.14 -11.44 9.71
N LYS A 323 32.10 -10.72 9.16
CA LYS A 323 33.26 -11.35 8.53
C LYS A 323 34.08 -12.04 9.63
N ARG A 324 34.36 -13.35 9.47
CA ARG A 324 35.27 -14.07 10.37
C ARG A 324 36.60 -13.33 10.38
N GLY A 325 37.04 -12.82 11.56
CA GLY A 325 38.34 -12.22 11.75
C GLY A 325 38.40 -10.83 12.39
N GLU A 326 37.32 -10.09 12.53
CA GLU A 326 37.33 -8.80 13.24
C GLU A 326 37.03 -9.00 14.73
N GLY A 327 38.13 -9.09 15.51
CA GLY A 327 38.17 -9.56 16.87
C GLY A 327 37.82 -8.56 17.97
N ASN A 328 36.87 -7.65 17.78
CA ASN A 328 36.36 -6.82 18.89
C ASN A 328 35.07 -7.42 19.43
N ASP A 329 35.05 -7.64 20.75
CA ASP A 329 33.86 -8.10 21.46
C ASP A 329 32.73 -7.07 21.31
N PRO A 330 31.57 -7.46 20.75
CA PRO A 330 30.51 -6.50 20.47
C PRO A 330 29.96 -5.88 21.76
N PRO A 331 29.49 -4.61 21.73
CA PRO A 331 28.89 -3.92 22.89
C PRO A 331 27.76 -4.72 23.51
N ALA A 332 27.51 -4.53 24.81
CA ALA A 332 26.54 -5.29 25.58
C ALA A 332 25.12 -5.26 24.96
N VAL A 333 24.69 -4.08 24.43
CA VAL A 333 23.39 -3.93 23.77
C VAL A 333 23.28 -4.77 22.49
N VAL A 334 24.37 -4.86 21.71
CA VAL A 334 24.46 -5.68 20.50
C VAL A 334 24.42 -7.17 20.86
N LYS A 335 25.21 -7.61 21.85
CA LYS A 335 25.17 -8.98 22.36
C LYS A 335 23.78 -9.39 22.83
N ALA A 336 23.12 -8.50 23.58
CA ALA A 336 21.79 -8.76 24.09
C ALA A 336 20.77 -8.89 22.95
N ASN A 337 20.86 -8.06 21.90
CA ASN A 337 20.03 -8.17 20.72
C ASN A 337 20.29 -9.48 19.94
N LEU A 338 21.55 -9.85 19.72
CA LEU A 338 21.94 -11.10 19.04
C LEU A 338 21.36 -12.34 19.75
N ARG A 339 21.55 -12.46 21.07
CA ARG A 339 20.97 -13.55 21.87
C ARG A 339 19.46 -13.65 21.71
N ARG A 340 18.75 -12.50 21.66
CA ARG A 340 17.29 -12.47 21.46
C ARG A 340 16.89 -12.94 20.07
N VAL A 341 17.59 -12.51 19.03
CA VAL A 341 17.30 -12.87 17.62
C VAL A 341 17.58 -14.36 17.38
N GLU A 342 18.64 -14.93 17.96
CA GLU A 342 19.03 -16.33 17.82
C GLU A 342 18.12 -17.28 18.61
N GLY A 343 17.43 -16.80 19.64
CA GLY A 343 16.47 -17.57 20.42
C GLY A 343 15.22 -17.95 19.64
N GLU A 344 14.48 -18.96 20.10
CA GLU A 344 13.29 -19.47 19.42
C GLU A 344 12.20 -18.39 19.20
N ARG A 345 11.98 -17.50 20.20
CA ARG A 345 11.08 -16.35 20.05
C ARG A 345 11.55 -15.42 18.93
N GLY A 346 12.85 -15.10 18.89
CA GLY A 346 13.43 -14.23 17.87
C GLY A 346 13.25 -14.80 16.47
N LYS A 347 13.56 -16.09 16.27
CA LYS A 347 13.36 -16.79 14.99
C LYS A 347 11.89 -16.77 14.55
N SER A 348 10.98 -17.01 15.49
CA SER A 348 9.53 -16.93 15.22
C SER A 348 9.10 -15.53 14.82
N LEU A 349 9.55 -14.48 15.54
CA LEU A 349 9.24 -13.10 15.24
C LEU A 349 9.80 -12.65 13.87
N MET A 350 11.03 -13.06 13.52
CA MET A 350 11.63 -12.78 12.22
C MET A 350 10.84 -13.40 11.06
N ARG A 351 10.33 -14.62 11.24
CA ARG A 351 9.45 -15.27 10.26
C ARG A 351 8.14 -14.51 10.09
N ARG A 352 7.49 -14.16 11.20
CA ARG A 352 6.25 -13.34 11.18
C ARG A 352 6.47 -11.97 10.56
N ARG A 353 7.63 -11.35 10.82
CA ARG A 353 8.00 -10.09 10.19
C ARG A 353 7.99 -10.20 8.67
N GLY A 354 8.67 -11.19 8.09
CA GLY A 354 8.69 -11.41 6.64
C GLY A 354 7.29 -11.53 6.07
N GLU A 355 6.42 -12.32 6.72
CA GLU A 355 5.05 -12.52 6.25
C GLU A 355 4.16 -11.26 6.38
N LEU A 356 4.18 -10.59 7.53
CA LEU A 356 3.21 -9.54 7.85
C LEU A 356 3.62 -8.13 7.39
N LEU A 357 4.93 -7.84 7.24
CA LEU A 357 5.40 -6.53 6.77
C LEU A 357 5.39 -6.41 5.24
N GLU A 358 5.66 -7.49 4.52
CA GLU A 358 5.60 -7.45 3.05
C GLU A 358 4.17 -7.31 2.52
N ARG A 359 3.19 -7.87 3.22
CA ARG A 359 1.78 -7.86 2.81
C ARG A 359 1.17 -6.45 2.68
N PRO A 360 1.29 -5.53 3.65
CA PRO A 360 0.80 -4.16 3.48
C PRO A 360 1.46 -3.43 2.31
N PHE A 361 2.77 -3.59 2.11
CA PHE A 361 3.45 -2.98 0.97
C PHE A 361 2.96 -3.54 -0.36
N ALA A 362 2.79 -4.86 -0.47
CA ALA A 362 2.22 -5.47 -1.67
C ALA A 362 0.83 -4.91 -1.98
N HIS A 363 -0.02 -4.76 -0.95
CA HIS A 363 -1.35 -4.14 -1.13
C HIS A 363 -1.26 -2.65 -1.51
N GLN A 364 -0.35 -1.89 -0.94
CA GLN A 364 -0.14 -0.49 -1.33
C GLN A 364 0.31 -0.37 -2.80
N TYR A 365 1.19 -1.26 -3.27
CA TYR A 365 1.68 -1.25 -4.64
C TYR A 365 0.65 -1.76 -5.64
N GLU A 366 -0.04 -2.84 -5.34
CA GLU A 366 -0.89 -3.55 -6.30
C GLU A 366 -2.36 -3.14 -6.19
N THR A 367 -2.91 -3.13 -4.97
CA THR A 367 -4.28 -2.67 -4.74
C THR A 367 -4.35 -1.15 -4.76
N GLY A 368 -3.44 -0.47 -4.05
CA GLY A 368 -3.41 0.99 -3.91
C GLY A 368 -2.74 1.75 -5.06
N ALA A 369 -2.16 1.05 -6.05
CA ALA A 369 -1.49 1.60 -7.23
C ALA A 369 -0.35 2.62 -6.90
N MET A 370 0.40 2.39 -5.80
CA MET A 370 1.41 3.32 -5.28
C MET A 370 2.83 3.07 -5.82
N ARG A 371 3.02 2.25 -6.85
CA ARG A 371 4.35 2.03 -7.46
C ARG A 371 4.98 3.32 -7.92
N ARG A 372 4.19 4.20 -8.52
CA ARG A 372 4.55 5.55 -8.90
C ARG A 372 3.55 6.55 -8.33
N LEU A 373 4.06 7.59 -7.69
CA LEU A 373 3.25 8.65 -7.13
C LEU A 373 2.68 9.56 -8.23
N HIS A 374 1.49 10.11 -8.00
CA HIS A 374 0.85 11.09 -8.88
C HIS A 374 0.74 12.48 -8.23
N VAL A 375 1.21 12.60 -6.99
CA VAL A 375 1.31 13.86 -6.24
C VAL A 375 2.76 14.25 -6.07
N ARG A 376 3.05 15.52 -5.77
CA ARG A 376 4.37 16.09 -5.55
C ARG A 376 4.44 16.77 -4.19
N GLY A 377 5.63 16.85 -3.64
CA GLY A 377 5.91 17.41 -2.31
C GLY A 377 5.65 16.38 -1.21
N ARG A 378 6.54 16.36 -0.22
CA ARG A 378 6.53 15.37 0.86
C ARG A 378 5.20 15.34 1.62
N ASP A 379 4.62 16.49 1.93
CA ASP A 379 3.34 16.59 2.64
C ASP A 379 2.20 15.92 1.87
N ASN A 380 2.12 16.12 0.55
CA ASN A 380 1.09 15.49 -0.27
C ASN A 380 1.30 13.97 -0.38
N VAL A 381 2.58 13.55 -0.41
CA VAL A 381 2.93 12.13 -0.40
C VAL A 381 2.55 11.52 0.95
N ALA A 382 2.87 12.16 2.07
CA ALA A 382 2.49 11.72 3.41
C ALA A 382 0.98 11.57 3.56
N LYS A 383 0.18 12.57 3.12
CA LYS A 383 -1.28 12.51 3.09
C LYS A 383 -1.78 11.28 2.31
N ARG A 384 -1.18 11.00 1.16
CA ARG A 384 -1.56 9.84 0.34
C ARG A 384 -1.19 8.52 1.02
N VAL A 385 -0.01 8.42 1.60
CA VAL A 385 0.49 7.24 2.30
C VAL A 385 -0.34 6.92 3.54
N LEU A 386 -0.71 7.94 4.33
CA LEU A 386 -1.61 7.80 5.49
C LEU A 386 -2.96 7.23 5.10
N LEU A 387 -3.57 7.72 4.01
CA LEU A 387 -4.86 7.20 3.54
C LEU A 387 -4.76 5.77 2.99
N GLN A 388 -3.64 5.41 2.38
CA GLN A 388 -3.39 4.03 1.95
C GLN A 388 -3.30 3.07 3.15
N ALA A 389 -2.63 3.50 4.23
CA ALA A 389 -2.56 2.75 5.48
C ALA A 389 -3.94 2.61 6.16
N ALA A 390 -4.73 3.70 6.20
CA ALA A 390 -6.10 3.67 6.69
C ALA A 390 -6.98 2.71 5.87
N ALA A 391 -6.90 2.76 4.54
CA ALA A 391 -7.63 1.87 3.65
C ALA A 391 -7.22 0.40 3.82
N PHE A 392 -5.93 0.11 4.03
CA PHE A 392 -5.44 -1.22 4.36
C PHE A 392 -6.03 -1.72 5.69
N ASN A 393 -6.06 -0.90 6.73
CA ASN A 393 -6.67 -1.25 8.01
C ASN A 393 -8.19 -1.48 7.87
N LEU A 394 -8.90 -0.69 7.07
CA LEU A 394 -10.30 -0.96 6.73
C LEU A 394 -10.45 -2.28 5.96
N ALA A 395 -9.53 -2.61 5.06
CA ALA A 395 -9.52 -3.90 4.38
C ALA A 395 -9.35 -5.08 5.35
N LEU A 396 -8.57 -4.94 6.43
CA LEU A 396 -8.48 -5.94 7.50
C LEU A 396 -9.84 -6.13 8.21
N ILE A 397 -10.52 -5.03 8.55
CA ILE A 397 -11.85 -5.07 9.16
C ILE A 397 -12.82 -5.79 8.21
N LEU A 398 -12.88 -5.38 6.94
CA LEU A 398 -13.77 -5.99 5.95
C LEU A 398 -13.47 -7.47 5.75
N ARG A 399 -12.20 -7.86 5.71
CA ARG A 399 -11.80 -9.28 5.62
C ARG A 399 -12.30 -10.10 6.81
N SER A 400 -12.33 -9.53 8.02
CA SER A 400 -12.88 -10.20 9.20
C SER A 400 -14.40 -10.42 9.12
N ILE A 401 -15.12 -9.59 8.39
CA ILE A 401 -16.59 -9.61 8.23
C ILE A 401 -17.00 -10.47 7.02
N THR A 402 -16.33 -10.24 5.86
CA THR A 402 -16.74 -10.81 4.56
C THR A 402 -15.79 -11.88 4.02
N ARG A 403 -14.68 -12.16 4.72
CA ARG A 403 -13.54 -12.97 4.25
C ARG A 403 -12.77 -12.38 3.06
N ALA A 404 -13.18 -11.21 2.58
CA ALA A 404 -12.55 -10.49 1.48
C ALA A 404 -12.23 -9.05 1.89
N GLY A 405 -10.98 -8.60 1.71
CA GLY A 405 -10.53 -7.25 2.07
C GLY A 405 -10.61 -6.23 0.93
N THR A 406 -11.00 -6.66 -0.28
CA THR A 406 -11.06 -5.82 -1.48
C THR A 406 -12.24 -6.24 -2.36
N PRO A 407 -12.74 -5.36 -3.27
CA PRO A 407 -13.79 -5.73 -4.22
C PRO A 407 -13.41 -6.92 -5.10
N ARG A 408 -12.15 -6.96 -5.60
CA ARG A 408 -11.62 -8.09 -6.39
C ARG A 408 -11.61 -9.38 -5.59
N GLY A 409 -11.09 -9.34 -4.36
CA GLY A 409 -11.06 -10.53 -3.49
C GLY A 409 -12.47 -11.05 -3.15
N LEU A 410 -13.48 -10.17 -3.09
CA LEU A 410 -14.87 -10.60 -2.92
C LEU A 410 -15.41 -11.28 -4.18
N ALA A 411 -15.09 -10.79 -5.36
CA ALA A 411 -15.45 -11.40 -6.64
C ALA A 411 -14.78 -12.78 -6.80
N ASP A 412 -13.49 -12.90 -6.48
CA ASP A 412 -12.73 -14.16 -6.52
C ASP A 412 -13.32 -15.20 -5.56
N LEU A 413 -13.71 -14.76 -4.36
CA LEU A 413 -14.38 -15.64 -3.38
C LEU A 413 -15.71 -16.14 -3.91
N ALA A 414 -16.54 -15.28 -4.48
CA ALA A 414 -17.81 -15.64 -5.08
C ALA A 414 -17.65 -16.64 -6.24
N GLN A 415 -16.67 -16.41 -7.12
CA GLN A 415 -16.35 -17.35 -8.20
C GLN A 415 -15.87 -18.71 -7.67
N THR A 416 -15.06 -18.72 -6.63
CA THR A 416 -14.56 -19.95 -6.00
C THR A 416 -15.71 -20.76 -5.41
N VAL A 417 -16.62 -20.10 -4.68
CA VAL A 417 -17.82 -20.75 -4.14
C VAL A 417 -18.69 -21.31 -5.25
N LEU A 418 -18.94 -20.54 -6.31
CA LEU A 418 -19.74 -20.99 -7.45
C LEU A 418 -19.11 -22.21 -8.14
N ARG A 419 -17.81 -22.18 -8.42
CA ARG A 419 -17.07 -23.32 -9.00
C ARG A 419 -17.18 -24.57 -8.11
N THR A 420 -17.02 -24.40 -6.80
CA THR A 420 -17.12 -25.51 -5.86
C THR A 420 -18.54 -26.11 -5.85
N LEU A 421 -19.58 -25.27 -5.87
CA LEU A 421 -20.97 -25.71 -5.97
C LEU A 421 -21.21 -26.47 -7.27
N LEU A 422 -20.73 -25.98 -8.41
CA LEU A 422 -20.87 -26.68 -9.70
C LEU A 422 -20.17 -28.04 -9.68
N LEU A 423 -18.95 -28.13 -9.12
CA LEU A 423 -18.25 -29.41 -8.99
C LEU A 423 -19.00 -30.40 -8.09
N VAL A 424 -19.62 -29.94 -7.01
CA VAL A 424 -20.46 -30.80 -6.15
C VAL A 424 -21.69 -31.25 -6.88
N LEU A 425 -22.37 -30.38 -7.64
CA LEU A 425 -23.54 -30.74 -8.43
C LEU A 425 -23.17 -31.75 -9.54
N ASP A 426 -22.04 -31.57 -10.22
CA ASP A 426 -21.56 -32.51 -11.23
C ASP A 426 -21.24 -33.88 -10.62
N ALA A 427 -20.63 -33.91 -9.43
CA ALA A 427 -20.35 -35.15 -8.72
C ALA A 427 -21.65 -35.86 -8.30
N LEU A 428 -22.62 -35.13 -7.80
CA LEU A 428 -23.95 -35.68 -7.45
C LEU A 428 -24.68 -36.19 -8.69
N ALA A 429 -24.64 -35.47 -9.82
CA ALA A 429 -25.20 -35.89 -11.08
C ALA A 429 -24.53 -37.17 -11.64
N ALA A 430 -23.21 -37.28 -11.48
CA ALA A 430 -22.47 -38.48 -11.86
C ALA A 430 -22.86 -39.71 -11.01
N CYS A 431 -23.05 -39.51 -9.70
CA CYS A 431 -23.53 -40.56 -8.80
C CYS A 431 -25.00 -40.98 -9.08
N ALA A 432 -25.82 -40.05 -9.55
CA ALA A 432 -27.22 -40.28 -9.87
C ALA A 432 -27.44 -40.95 -11.26
N ARG A 433 -26.42 -41.06 -12.11
CA ARG A 433 -26.53 -41.75 -13.40
C ARG A 433 -26.67 -43.27 -13.12
N PRO A 434 -27.76 -43.94 -13.55
CA PRO A 434 -27.86 -45.37 -13.39
C PRO A 434 -26.76 -46.04 -14.20
N ALA A 435 -26.10 -47.04 -13.61
CA ALA A 435 -25.12 -47.86 -14.32
C ALA A 435 -25.79 -48.43 -15.58
N SER A 436 -25.39 -47.98 -16.75
CA SER A 436 -25.84 -48.56 -18.00
C SER A 436 -25.35 -50.02 -18.03
N VAL A 437 -26.29 -50.96 -17.87
CA VAL A 437 -26.01 -52.36 -18.06
C VAL A 437 -25.63 -52.57 -19.51
N THR A 438 -24.34 -52.61 -19.80
CA THR A 438 -23.83 -53.07 -21.09
C THR A 438 -24.05 -54.57 -21.16
N SER A 439 -25.16 -54.97 -21.75
CA SER A 439 -25.41 -56.35 -22.20
C SER A 439 -24.32 -56.70 -23.21
N SER A 440 -23.32 -57.45 -22.79
CA SER A 440 -22.30 -58.00 -23.69
C SER A 440 -22.91 -59.17 -24.45
N HIS A 441 -23.43 -58.93 -25.68
CA HIS A 441 -23.59 -59.98 -26.68
C HIS A 441 -22.21 -60.42 -27.16
N ARG A 442 -21.77 -61.57 -26.64
CA ARG A 442 -20.64 -62.33 -27.22
C ARG A 442 -21.04 -62.84 -28.59
N HIS A 443 -20.51 -62.25 -29.64
CA HIS A 443 -20.37 -62.92 -30.94
C HIS A 443 -18.91 -63.32 -31.08
N SER A 444 -18.69 -64.65 -31.07
CA SER A 444 -17.47 -65.31 -31.42
C SER A 444 -17.27 -65.23 -32.96
N HIS A 445 -16.25 -64.51 -33.37
CA HIS A 445 -15.60 -64.79 -34.69
C HIS A 445 -14.09 -64.71 -34.53
N ALA A 446 -13.48 -65.87 -34.83
CA ALA A 446 -12.07 -66.04 -34.96
C ALA A 446 -11.52 -65.26 -36.18
N GLY A 447 -10.36 -64.64 -36.02
CA GLY A 447 -9.66 -64.05 -37.20
C GLY A 447 -8.42 -63.23 -36.91
N LYS A 448 -7.29 -63.92 -36.91
CA LYS A 448 -5.95 -63.47 -37.35
C LYS A 448 -5.28 -62.24 -36.73
N ARG A 449 -4.17 -62.54 -36.05
CA ARG A 449 -3.10 -61.67 -35.64
C ARG A 449 -2.50 -60.86 -36.80
N THR A 450 -2.30 -59.59 -36.59
CA THR A 450 -1.16 -58.86 -37.19
C THR A 450 -0.60 -57.84 -36.19
N CYS A 451 0.65 -58.01 -35.89
CA CYS A 451 1.46 -57.21 -35.02
C CYS A 451 1.92 -55.96 -35.80
N VAL A 452 1.63 -54.75 -35.34
CA VAL A 452 2.30 -53.56 -35.87
C VAL A 452 2.89 -52.77 -34.68
N ARG A 453 4.20 -52.69 -34.69
CA ARG A 453 5.01 -51.86 -33.79
C ARG A 453 4.66 -50.39 -34.01
N ALA A 454 4.38 -49.65 -32.95
CA ALA A 454 4.39 -48.21 -33.00
C ALA A 454 5.73 -47.71 -32.42
N THR A 455 6.44 -47.00 -33.27
CA THR A 455 7.67 -46.29 -32.95
C THR A 455 7.37 -44.93 -32.33
N HIS A 456 8.10 -44.63 -31.28
CA HIS A 456 8.18 -43.27 -30.68
C HIS A 456 8.69 -42.27 -31.71
N ALA A 457 8.05 -41.10 -31.78
CA ALA A 457 8.64 -39.88 -32.33
C ALA A 457 8.55 -38.77 -31.30
N SER A 458 9.71 -38.40 -30.76
CA SER A 458 9.97 -37.18 -30.03
C SER A 458 9.95 -35.98 -31.00
N VAL A 459 9.26 -34.92 -30.68
CA VAL A 459 9.34 -33.63 -31.35
C VAL A 459 10.09 -32.64 -30.48
N GLU A 460 11.33 -32.37 -30.87
CA GLU A 460 12.09 -31.20 -30.43
C GLU A 460 11.46 -29.91 -31.03
N ASN A 461 11.28 -28.92 -30.21
CA ASN A 461 10.90 -27.59 -30.67
C ASN A 461 12.13 -26.69 -30.57
N ARG A 462 12.76 -26.41 -31.71
CA ARG A 462 13.80 -25.38 -31.85
C ARG A 462 13.14 -24.03 -32.13
N GLY A 463 13.65 -23.02 -31.45
CA GLY A 463 13.27 -21.64 -31.65
C GLY A 463 13.73 -21.08 -33.00
N SER A 464 13.10 -20.01 -33.39
CA SER A 464 13.64 -19.08 -34.41
C SER A 464 13.35 -17.63 -33.98
N ASP A 465 14.45 -16.90 -33.83
CA ASP A 465 14.60 -15.46 -33.87
C ASP A 465 14.04 -14.84 -35.15
N THR A 466 13.49 -13.65 -34.97
CA THR A 466 13.55 -12.46 -35.88
C THR A 466 12.65 -11.41 -35.21
N GLY A 467 13.02 -10.20 -34.74
CA GLY A 467 13.73 -9.15 -35.45
C GLY A 467 12.73 -8.13 -36.01
N SER A 468 12.35 -7.12 -35.22
CA SER A 468 12.18 -5.71 -35.62
C SER A 468 11.88 -4.87 -34.39
#